data_7ba8ecbd66c87813f83fea9421690614
#
_entry.id   7ba8ecbd66c87813f83fea9421690614
#
_cell.length_a   1.000
_cell.length_b   1.000
_cell.length_c   1.000
_cell.angle_alpha   90.00
_cell.angle_beta   90.00
_cell.angle_gamma   90.00
#
_symmetry.space_group_name_H-M   'P 1'
#
loop_
_entity.id
_entity.type
_entity.pdbx_description
1 polymer ?
#
loop_
_entity_poly.entity_id
_entity_poly.type
_entity_poly.pdbx_seq_one_letter_code
_entity_poly.pdbx_strand_id
1 'polypeptide(L)'
;ACLVGSEMCIRDRPKRLINFMVVVGKSEDSATRLLGDIQAELEHNQRIIADFGKQQGNASWQDGEFKAANGVKFLACGRGQSPRGLRDREARPDYIVIDDLDDDELCRNEKRVHDITDWVKEALFGALDVGRGRFIMVGNLISKNSVLANLTKTKGVHVSVIKAIDKNGEPVWREKWTKEEAQEYRDFVGYR
;
A
#
# COMPACT_ATOMS: atom_id res chain seq x y z
N ALA A 1 10.52 -3.23 -3.13
CA ALA A 1 9.18 -3.05 -3.70
C ALA A 1 8.37 -4.31 -3.40
N CYS A 2 7.27 -4.14 -2.75
CA CYS A 2 6.50 -5.25 -2.22
C CYS A 2 5.73 -5.97 -3.35
N LEU A 3 6.28 -7.04 -3.88
CA LEU A 3 5.61 -7.99 -4.79
C LEU A 3 4.45 -8.75 -4.13
N VAL A 4 4.26 -8.58 -2.82
CA VAL A 4 3.26 -9.30 -2.01
C VAL A 4 1.84 -9.11 -2.56
N GLY A 5 1.51 -7.93 -3.10
CA GLY A 5 0.19 -7.66 -3.67
C GLY A 5 -0.07 -8.42 -4.97
N SER A 6 0.91 -8.49 -5.88
CA SER A 6 0.77 -9.16 -7.17
C SER A 6 0.71 -10.68 -7.01
N GLU A 7 1.55 -11.27 -6.17
CA GLU A 7 1.53 -12.71 -5.90
C GLU A 7 0.22 -13.16 -5.23
N MET A 8 -0.30 -12.40 -4.26
CA MET A 8 -1.58 -12.71 -3.62
C MET A 8 -2.75 -12.64 -4.60
N CYS A 9 -2.73 -11.72 -5.56
CA CYS A 9 -3.77 -11.62 -6.59
C CYS A 9 -3.76 -12.79 -7.57
N ILE A 10 -2.60 -13.44 -7.78
CA ILE A 10 -2.41 -14.46 -8.82
C ILE A 10 -2.47 -15.87 -8.25
N ARG A 11 -1.94 -16.09 -7.03
CA ARG A 11 -1.67 -17.41 -6.44
C ARG A 11 -2.90 -18.27 -6.16
N ASP A 12 -4.06 -17.68 -5.93
CA ASP A 12 -5.26 -18.42 -5.51
C ASP A 12 -6.32 -18.52 -6.62
N ARG A 13 -5.95 -19.09 -7.75
CA ARG A 13 -6.86 -19.29 -8.88
C ARG A 13 -8.12 -20.13 -8.62
N PRO A 14 -8.20 -21.10 -7.68
CA PRO A 14 -9.48 -21.74 -7.41
C PRO A 14 -10.34 -20.98 -6.39
N LYS A 15 -9.74 -20.11 -5.55
CA LYS A 15 -10.46 -19.28 -4.58
C LYS A 15 -9.94 -17.87 -4.70
N ARG A 16 -10.50 -17.06 -5.60
CA ARG A 16 -10.15 -15.64 -5.71
C ARG A 16 -10.15 -15.01 -4.32
N LEU A 17 -8.95 -14.80 -3.75
CA LEU A 17 -8.82 -14.11 -2.46
C LEU A 17 -9.07 -12.61 -2.62
N ILE A 18 -8.81 -12.07 -3.81
CA ILE A 18 -8.95 -10.66 -4.14
C ILE A 18 -9.69 -10.54 -5.47
N ASN A 19 -10.70 -9.69 -5.52
CA ASN A 19 -11.44 -9.34 -6.73
C ASN A 19 -11.19 -7.91 -7.17
N PHE A 20 -11.01 -7.01 -6.20
CA PHE A 20 -10.81 -5.60 -6.47
C PHE A 20 -9.82 -5.00 -5.47
N MET A 21 -8.64 -4.65 -5.98
CA MET A 21 -7.56 -4.00 -5.22
C MET A 21 -7.53 -2.51 -5.50
N VAL A 22 -7.42 -1.71 -4.44
CA VAL A 22 -7.16 -0.27 -4.52
C VAL A 22 -5.80 0.03 -3.91
N VAL A 23 -4.96 0.72 -4.67
CA VAL A 23 -3.67 1.23 -4.22
C VAL A 23 -3.81 2.71 -3.94
N VAL A 24 -3.46 3.12 -2.73
CA VAL A 24 -3.60 4.51 -2.28
C VAL A 24 -2.21 5.09 -2.01
N GLY A 25 -1.94 6.25 -2.59
CA GLY A 25 -0.70 7.00 -2.37
C GLY A 25 -0.97 8.41 -1.87
N LYS A 26 0.10 9.15 -1.56
CA LYS A 26 0.01 10.57 -1.15
C LYS A 26 -0.62 11.47 -2.22
N SER A 27 -0.56 11.06 -3.48
CA SER A 27 -1.22 11.68 -4.63
C SER A 27 -1.69 10.60 -5.60
N GLU A 28 -2.59 10.95 -6.53
CA GLU A 28 -3.02 10.06 -7.60
C GLU A 28 -1.85 9.61 -8.47
N ASP A 29 -0.94 10.54 -8.82
CA ASP A 29 0.27 10.23 -9.60
C ASP A 29 1.20 9.25 -8.88
N SER A 30 1.33 9.35 -7.54
CA SER A 30 2.16 8.40 -6.79
C SER A 30 1.52 7.02 -6.74
N ALA A 31 0.22 6.95 -6.55
CA ALA A 31 -0.55 5.70 -6.58
C ALA A 31 -0.52 5.06 -7.98
N THR A 32 -0.66 5.86 -9.03
CA THR A 32 -0.58 5.40 -10.42
C THR A 32 0.79 4.82 -10.76
N ARG A 33 1.88 5.46 -10.32
CA ARG A 33 3.23 4.92 -10.50
C ARG A 33 3.42 3.59 -9.80
N LEU A 34 3.01 3.49 -8.53
CA LEU A 34 3.09 2.25 -7.77
C LEU A 34 2.26 1.13 -8.41
N LEU A 35 1.07 1.47 -8.91
CA LEU A 35 0.23 0.53 -9.64
C LEU A 35 0.84 0.14 -10.99
N GLY A 36 1.53 1.07 -11.66
CA GLY A 36 2.28 0.80 -12.89
C GLY A 36 3.41 -0.22 -12.71
N ASP A 37 4.12 -0.19 -11.58
CA ASP A 37 5.13 -1.21 -11.25
C ASP A 37 4.49 -2.60 -11.12
N ILE A 38 3.33 -2.70 -10.47
CA ILE A 38 2.56 -3.96 -10.38
C ILE A 38 2.12 -4.41 -11.78
N GLN A 39 1.63 -3.48 -12.60
CA GLN A 39 1.20 -3.74 -13.96
C GLN A 39 2.33 -4.26 -14.83
N ALA A 40 3.52 -3.65 -14.75
CA ALA A 40 4.71 -4.07 -15.47
C ALA A 40 5.16 -5.48 -15.07
N GLU A 41 5.12 -5.82 -13.77
CA GLU A 41 5.42 -7.16 -13.29
C GLU A 41 4.42 -8.21 -13.84
N LEU A 42 3.14 -7.88 -13.85
CA LEU A 42 2.09 -8.75 -14.38
C LEU A 42 2.23 -8.98 -15.90
N GLU A 43 2.79 -8.00 -16.62
CA GLU A 43 2.95 -8.02 -18.07
C GLU A 43 4.26 -8.70 -18.51
N HIS A 44 5.37 -8.44 -17.79
CA HIS A 44 6.71 -8.77 -18.28
C HIS A 44 7.46 -9.82 -17.46
N ASN A 45 7.04 -10.10 -16.22
CA ASN A 45 7.75 -11.06 -15.38
C ASN A 45 7.55 -12.50 -15.89
N GLN A 46 8.62 -13.08 -16.43
CA GLN A 46 8.60 -14.41 -17.05
C GLN A 46 8.20 -15.53 -16.08
N ARG A 47 8.50 -15.38 -14.78
CA ARG A 47 8.09 -16.36 -13.75
C ARG A 47 6.59 -16.31 -13.52
N ILE A 48 6.01 -15.10 -13.43
CA ILE A 48 4.57 -14.92 -13.32
C ILE A 48 3.87 -15.50 -14.55
N ILE A 49 4.40 -15.22 -15.76
CA ILE A 49 3.84 -15.72 -17.01
C ILE A 49 3.92 -17.25 -17.08
N ALA A 50 5.05 -17.84 -16.65
CA ALA A 50 5.22 -19.30 -16.66
C ALA A 50 4.27 -20.00 -15.68
N ASP A 51 4.09 -19.45 -14.47
CA ASP A 51 3.30 -20.09 -13.42
C ASP A 51 1.78 -19.85 -13.58
N PHE A 52 1.40 -18.67 -14.07
CA PHE A 52 0.00 -18.20 -14.07
C PHE A 52 -0.55 -17.80 -15.44
N GLY A 53 0.31 -17.83 -16.48
CA GLY A 53 -0.03 -17.37 -17.83
C GLY A 53 -0.01 -15.84 -17.95
N LYS A 54 -0.23 -15.34 -19.17
CA LYS A 54 -0.32 -13.89 -19.42
C LYS A 54 -1.44 -13.28 -18.63
N GLN A 55 -1.15 -12.21 -17.87
CA GLN A 55 -2.09 -11.53 -17.03
C GLN A 55 -2.75 -10.32 -17.70
N GLN A 56 -2.18 -9.78 -18.77
CA GLN A 56 -2.84 -8.80 -19.59
C GLN A 56 -4.04 -9.44 -20.30
N GLY A 57 -5.23 -8.94 -19.97
CA GLY A 57 -6.50 -9.40 -20.53
C GLY A 57 -6.98 -8.50 -21.67
N ASN A 58 -8.13 -8.87 -22.27
CA ASN A 58 -8.81 -8.07 -23.31
C ASN A 58 -9.61 -6.88 -22.71
N ALA A 59 -9.62 -6.74 -21.39
CA ALA A 59 -10.27 -5.63 -20.69
C ALA A 59 -9.34 -4.41 -20.62
N SER A 60 -9.81 -3.32 -19.99
CA SER A 60 -9.03 -2.10 -19.81
C SER A 60 -7.65 -2.40 -19.19
N TRP A 61 -6.59 -1.91 -19.83
CA TRP A 61 -5.20 -2.01 -19.39
C TRP A 61 -4.58 -0.61 -19.49
N GLN A 62 -5.09 0.31 -18.66
CA GLN A 62 -4.72 1.72 -18.66
C GLN A 62 -3.92 2.06 -17.41
N ASP A 63 -3.13 3.12 -17.50
CA ASP A 63 -2.43 3.67 -16.35
C ASP A 63 -3.44 4.05 -15.25
N GLY A 64 -3.14 3.63 -14.02
CA GLY A 64 -3.99 3.90 -12.86
C GLY A 64 -5.25 3.05 -12.73
N GLU A 65 -5.69 2.36 -13.79
CA GLU A 65 -6.83 1.44 -13.73
C GLU A 65 -6.71 0.32 -14.76
N PHE A 66 -6.67 -0.94 -14.29
CA PHE A 66 -6.67 -2.08 -15.19
C PHE A 66 -7.36 -3.31 -14.58
N LYS A 67 -7.67 -4.27 -15.46
CA LYS A 67 -8.25 -5.55 -15.07
C LYS A 67 -7.43 -6.69 -15.63
N ALA A 68 -6.89 -7.52 -14.75
CA ALA A 68 -6.09 -8.68 -15.11
C ALA A 68 -6.93 -9.78 -15.78
N ALA A 69 -6.28 -10.67 -16.54
CA ALA A 69 -6.93 -11.77 -17.25
C ALA A 69 -7.74 -12.71 -16.33
N ASN A 70 -7.33 -12.83 -15.05
CA ASN A 70 -8.06 -13.56 -14.02
C ASN A 70 -9.30 -12.81 -13.51
N GLY A 71 -9.54 -11.58 -13.98
CA GLY A 71 -10.69 -10.74 -13.65
C GLY A 71 -10.51 -9.87 -12.39
N VAL A 72 -9.32 -9.83 -11.77
CA VAL A 72 -9.02 -8.91 -10.67
C VAL A 72 -8.91 -7.49 -11.20
N LYS A 73 -9.65 -6.56 -10.60
CA LYS A 73 -9.56 -5.13 -10.89
C LYS A 73 -8.51 -4.47 -10.00
N PHE A 74 -7.77 -3.52 -10.58
CA PHE A 74 -6.80 -2.68 -9.91
C PHE A 74 -7.14 -1.21 -10.16
N LEU A 75 -7.01 -0.37 -9.12
CA LEU A 75 -7.30 1.06 -9.21
C LEU A 75 -6.33 1.85 -8.34
N ALA A 76 -5.77 2.92 -8.88
CA ALA A 76 -5.00 3.91 -8.14
C ALA A 76 -5.93 4.98 -7.55
N CYS A 77 -5.63 5.44 -6.34
CA CYS A 77 -6.39 6.47 -5.64
C CYS A 77 -5.43 7.40 -4.88
N GLY A 78 -5.61 8.69 -5.00
CA GLY A 78 -4.86 9.69 -4.25
C GLY A 78 -5.46 9.97 -2.88
N ARG A 79 -4.62 10.46 -1.97
CA ARG A 79 -5.01 10.93 -0.64
C ARG A 79 -6.14 11.96 -0.72
N GLY A 80 -7.22 11.73 0.04
CA GLY A 80 -8.35 12.63 0.12
C GLY A 80 -9.34 12.56 -1.06
N GLN A 81 -9.08 11.74 -2.07
CA GLN A 81 -10.06 11.50 -3.13
C GLN A 81 -11.30 10.79 -2.60
N SER A 82 -12.45 11.07 -3.22
CA SER A 82 -13.69 10.43 -2.80
C SER A 82 -13.70 8.94 -3.18
N PRO A 83 -13.76 8.02 -2.22
CA PRO A 83 -13.93 6.60 -2.50
C PRO A 83 -15.38 6.28 -2.95
N ARG A 84 -16.25 7.29 -2.98
CA ARG A 84 -17.61 7.15 -3.56
C ARG A 84 -17.47 6.90 -5.05
N GLY A 85 -17.82 5.68 -5.47
CA GLY A 85 -17.64 5.26 -6.86
C GLY A 85 -16.57 4.18 -7.05
N LEU A 86 -15.80 3.83 -6.01
CA LEU A 86 -14.93 2.65 -6.03
C LEU A 86 -15.79 1.38 -6.11
N ARG A 87 -16.34 1.13 -7.30
CA ARG A 87 -17.12 -0.07 -7.61
C ARG A 87 -16.70 -0.60 -8.97
N ASP A 88 -16.58 -1.91 -9.09
CA ASP A 88 -16.58 -2.59 -10.37
C ASP A 88 -17.94 -3.30 -10.50
N ARG A 89 -18.88 -2.67 -11.17
CA ARG A 89 -20.31 -3.09 -11.23
C ARG A 89 -20.90 -3.11 -9.82
N GLU A 90 -21.11 -4.30 -9.24
CA GLU A 90 -21.62 -4.47 -7.87
C GLU A 90 -20.54 -4.74 -6.83
N ALA A 91 -19.29 -5.00 -7.28
CA ALA A 91 -18.19 -5.34 -6.39
C ALA A 91 -17.62 -4.11 -5.70
N ARG A 92 -17.40 -4.19 -4.39
CA ARG A 92 -16.64 -3.25 -3.59
C ARG A 92 -15.18 -3.69 -3.51
N PRO A 93 -14.23 -2.78 -3.22
CA PRO A 93 -12.86 -3.16 -2.93
C PRO A 93 -12.82 -4.20 -1.80
N ASP A 94 -12.12 -5.29 -2.02
CA ASP A 94 -11.86 -6.32 -1.00
C ASP A 94 -10.41 -6.31 -0.55
N TYR A 95 -9.58 -5.43 -1.15
CA TYR A 95 -8.20 -5.21 -0.73
C TYR A 95 -7.78 -3.75 -0.95
N ILE A 96 -7.43 -3.05 0.12
CA ILE A 96 -6.90 -1.68 0.05
C ILE A 96 -5.49 -1.68 0.62
N VAL A 97 -4.55 -1.18 -0.18
CA VAL A 97 -3.16 -0.96 0.22
C VAL A 97 -2.88 0.52 0.19
N ILE A 98 -2.44 1.07 1.30
CA ILE A 98 -1.97 2.45 1.41
C ILE A 98 -0.45 2.43 1.56
N ASP A 99 0.24 3.16 0.71
CA ASP A 99 1.69 3.27 0.75
C ASP A 99 2.13 4.73 0.85
N ASP A 100 3.02 4.99 1.81
CA ASP A 100 3.64 6.30 2.09
C ASP A 100 2.65 7.48 2.02
N LEU A 101 1.54 7.39 2.78
CA LEU A 101 0.48 8.40 2.81
C LEU A 101 0.93 9.71 3.47
N ASP A 102 1.79 9.61 4.48
CA ASP A 102 2.30 10.74 5.24
C ASP A 102 3.47 11.43 4.51
N ASP A 103 3.50 12.74 4.61
CA ASP A 103 4.63 13.59 4.22
C ASP A 103 4.84 14.70 5.23
N ASP A 104 6.00 15.38 5.17
CA ASP A 104 6.36 16.46 6.10
C ASP A 104 5.37 17.62 6.07
N GLU A 105 4.82 17.94 4.91
CA GLU A 105 3.84 19.02 4.76
C GLU A 105 2.54 18.68 5.47
N LEU A 106 2.03 17.46 5.28
CA LEU A 106 0.84 17.00 5.98
C LEU A 106 1.04 17.02 7.50
N CYS A 107 2.17 16.48 7.97
CA CYS A 107 2.44 16.32 9.40
C CYS A 107 2.61 17.64 10.16
N ARG A 108 2.87 18.76 9.47
CA ARG A 108 2.92 20.11 10.06
C ARG A 108 1.55 20.68 10.38
N ASN A 109 0.47 20.11 9.85
CA ASN A 109 -0.89 20.60 10.01
C ASN A 109 -1.77 19.56 10.70
N GLU A 110 -1.95 19.70 12.02
CA GLU A 110 -2.72 18.76 12.83
C GLU A 110 -4.15 18.56 12.34
N LYS A 111 -4.79 19.63 11.86
CA LYS A 111 -6.16 19.55 11.32
C LYS A 111 -6.19 18.68 10.07
N ARG A 112 -5.25 18.88 9.13
CA ARG A 112 -5.17 18.05 7.92
C ARG A 112 -4.87 16.59 8.27
N VAL A 113 -3.98 16.32 9.23
CA VAL A 113 -3.71 14.95 9.71
C VAL A 113 -4.99 14.32 10.26
N HIS A 114 -5.76 15.06 11.03
CA HIS A 114 -7.05 14.59 11.57
C HIS A 114 -8.03 14.27 10.42
N ASP A 115 -8.24 15.23 9.50
CA ASP A 115 -9.16 15.09 8.38
C ASP A 115 -8.79 13.87 7.50
N ILE A 116 -7.50 13.64 7.23
CA ILE A 116 -7.04 12.48 6.47
C ILE A 116 -7.15 11.18 7.27
N THR A 117 -6.91 11.21 8.57
CA THR A 117 -7.13 10.04 9.44
C THR A 117 -8.59 9.61 9.43
N ASP A 118 -9.51 10.55 9.51
CA ASP A 118 -10.96 10.28 9.43
C ASP A 118 -11.35 9.80 8.03
N TRP A 119 -10.80 10.40 6.98
CA TRP A 119 -11.01 9.93 5.62
C TRP A 119 -10.56 8.47 5.44
N VAL A 120 -9.43 8.06 6.02
CA VAL A 120 -8.99 6.65 5.98
C VAL A 120 -9.97 5.75 6.72
N LYS A 121 -10.42 6.15 7.92
CA LYS A 121 -11.30 5.34 8.76
C LYS A 121 -12.74 5.25 8.22
N GLU A 122 -13.28 6.38 7.78
CA GLU A 122 -14.70 6.47 7.43
C GLU A 122 -14.94 6.22 5.94
N ALA A 123 -14.11 6.80 5.10
CA ALA A 123 -14.30 6.75 3.67
C ALA A 123 -13.66 5.51 3.04
N LEU A 124 -12.36 5.29 3.23
CA LEU A 124 -11.67 4.14 2.63
C LEU A 124 -12.08 2.82 3.28
N PHE A 125 -12.00 2.74 4.61
CA PHE A 125 -12.40 1.53 5.33
C PHE A 125 -13.89 1.25 5.15
N GLY A 126 -14.73 2.28 5.13
CA GLY A 126 -16.16 2.16 4.84
C GLY A 126 -16.51 1.75 3.41
N ALA A 127 -15.56 1.89 2.45
CA ALA A 127 -15.74 1.43 1.08
C ALA A 127 -15.45 -0.07 0.90
N LEU A 128 -14.76 -0.71 1.85
CA LEU A 128 -14.41 -2.13 1.80
C LEU A 128 -15.65 -3.03 1.74
N ASP A 129 -15.45 -4.19 1.14
CA ASP A 129 -16.43 -5.26 1.16
C ASP A 129 -16.59 -5.83 2.57
N VAL A 130 -17.83 -5.91 3.04
CA VAL A 130 -18.16 -6.37 4.40
C VAL A 130 -17.82 -7.86 4.56
N GLY A 131 -17.01 -8.18 5.55
CA GLY A 131 -16.63 -9.55 5.90
C GLY A 131 -15.49 -10.16 5.07
N ARG A 132 -15.08 -9.51 3.96
CA ARG A 132 -13.98 -9.97 3.10
C ARG A 132 -12.87 -8.93 2.94
N GLY A 133 -13.17 -7.69 3.27
CA GLY A 133 -12.26 -6.56 3.08
C GLY A 133 -10.99 -6.69 3.92
N ARG A 134 -9.85 -6.45 3.28
CA ARG A 134 -8.53 -6.37 3.91
C ARG A 134 -7.96 -4.99 3.69
N PHE A 135 -7.31 -4.49 4.72
CA PHE A 135 -6.73 -3.16 4.73
C PHE A 135 -5.30 -3.24 5.24
N ILE A 136 -4.36 -2.74 4.46
CA ILE A 136 -2.95 -2.66 4.84
C ILE A 136 -2.48 -1.24 4.62
N MET A 137 -1.80 -0.68 5.62
CA MET A 137 -1.07 0.57 5.48
C MET A 137 0.41 0.33 5.80
N VAL A 138 1.26 0.75 4.89
CA VAL A 138 2.72 0.70 5.00
C VAL A 138 3.25 2.12 4.92
N GLY A 139 4.29 2.42 5.66
CA GLY A 139 4.93 3.74 5.61
C GLY A 139 5.97 3.91 6.71
N ASN A 140 6.67 5.02 6.65
CA ASN A 140 7.63 5.43 7.64
C ASN A 140 6.97 6.29 8.72
N LEU A 141 7.34 6.07 9.99
CA LEU A 141 6.86 6.89 11.09
C LEU A 141 7.69 8.18 11.17
N ILE A 142 7.36 9.15 10.31
CA ILE A 142 8.08 10.42 10.18
C ILE A 142 7.73 11.43 11.29
N SER A 143 6.57 11.27 11.92
CA SER A 143 6.08 12.16 12.98
C SER A 143 5.23 11.43 14.00
N LYS A 144 5.27 11.87 15.26
CA LYS A 144 4.35 11.42 16.31
C LYS A 144 2.89 11.84 16.02
N ASN A 145 2.73 12.89 15.23
CA ASN A 145 1.44 13.40 14.73
C ASN A 145 1.37 13.15 13.23
N SER A 146 1.22 11.89 12.83
CA SER A 146 1.00 11.47 11.45
C SER A 146 -0.24 10.60 11.36
N VAL A 147 -0.76 10.40 10.16
CA VAL A 147 -1.92 9.51 9.94
C VAL A 147 -1.58 8.09 10.36
N LEU A 148 -0.39 7.59 9.98
CA LEU A 148 0.09 6.28 10.38
C LEU A 148 0.15 6.15 11.90
N ALA A 149 0.75 7.13 12.61
CA ALA A 149 0.83 7.14 14.08
C ALA A 149 -0.55 7.13 14.76
N ASN A 150 -1.54 7.80 14.18
CA ASN A 150 -2.90 7.82 14.72
C ASN A 150 -3.63 6.49 14.47
N LEU A 151 -3.41 5.86 13.30
CA LEU A 151 -4.01 4.57 12.99
C LEU A 151 -3.43 3.44 13.85
N THR A 152 -2.15 3.48 14.22
CA THR A 152 -1.55 2.47 15.13
C THR A 152 -2.21 2.45 16.51
N LYS A 153 -2.86 3.54 16.94
CA LYS A 153 -3.58 3.65 18.21
C LYS A 153 -5.03 3.14 18.12
N THR A 154 -5.50 2.80 16.92
CA THR A 154 -6.89 2.40 16.70
C THR A 154 -7.10 0.96 17.18
N LYS A 155 -8.15 0.73 17.95
CA LYS A 155 -8.49 -0.62 18.45
C LYS A 155 -8.78 -1.57 17.29
N GLY A 156 -8.17 -2.77 17.35
CA GLY A 156 -8.37 -3.81 16.33
C GLY A 156 -7.38 -3.74 15.16
N VAL A 157 -6.49 -2.74 15.12
CA VAL A 157 -5.42 -2.67 14.13
C VAL A 157 -4.23 -3.52 14.60
N HIS A 158 -3.77 -4.42 13.75
CA HIS A 158 -2.51 -5.12 13.97
C HIS A 158 -1.35 -4.23 13.54
N VAL A 159 -0.37 -4.05 14.41
CA VAL A 159 0.78 -3.19 14.16
C VAL A 159 2.06 -4.02 14.14
N SER A 160 2.80 -3.93 13.03
CA SER A 160 4.14 -4.49 12.90
C SER A 160 5.15 -3.35 12.72
N VAL A 161 6.14 -3.28 13.61
CA VAL A 161 7.19 -2.23 13.56
C VAL A 161 8.52 -2.89 13.27
N ILE A 162 9.11 -2.54 12.14
CA ILE A 162 10.46 -2.95 11.76
C ILE A 162 11.39 -1.75 12.00
N LYS A 163 12.28 -1.87 12.99
CA LYS A 163 13.27 -0.83 13.27
C LYS A 163 14.43 -0.96 12.29
N ALA A 164 15.02 0.16 11.88
CA ALA A 164 16.22 0.16 11.05
C ALA A 164 17.43 -0.46 11.80
N ILE A 165 17.49 -0.22 13.11
CA ILE A 165 18.54 -0.72 14.01
C ILE A 165 17.86 -1.47 15.16
N ASP A 166 18.37 -2.63 15.49
CA ASP A 166 17.87 -3.46 16.60
C ASP A 166 18.33 -2.91 17.98
N LYS A 167 17.90 -3.59 19.05
CA LYS A 167 18.29 -3.24 20.43
C LYS A 167 19.79 -3.39 20.75
N ASN A 168 20.54 -4.11 19.92
CA ASN A 168 21.97 -4.35 20.06
C ASN A 168 22.80 -3.36 19.22
N GLY A 169 22.15 -2.43 18.51
CA GLY A 169 22.79 -1.48 17.60
C GLY A 169 23.16 -2.07 16.24
N GLU A 170 22.64 -3.27 15.91
CA GLU A 170 22.87 -3.91 14.63
C GLU A 170 21.79 -3.49 13.61
N PRO A 171 22.16 -3.24 12.33
CA PRO A 171 21.18 -2.97 11.30
C PRO A 171 20.32 -4.22 11.06
N VAL A 172 19.01 -4.02 10.98
CA VAL A 172 18.06 -5.12 10.69
C VAL A 172 18.20 -5.59 9.24
N TRP A 173 18.53 -4.68 8.33
CA TRP A 173 18.80 -5.00 6.92
C TRP A 173 20.32 -5.09 6.68
N ARG A 174 20.91 -6.20 7.08
CA ARG A 174 22.36 -6.45 7.06
C ARG A 174 22.96 -6.52 5.66
N GLU A 175 22.17 -6.86 4.65
CA GLU A 175 22.61 -6.91 3.26
C GLU A 175 22.79 -5.52 2.65
N LYS A 176 22.19 -4.50 3.27
CA LYS A 176 22.26 -3.11 2.81
C LYS A 176 23.20 -2.25 3.63
N TRP A 177 23.29 -2.51 4.92
CA TRP A 177 24.03 -1.65 5.87
C TRP A 177 24.99 -2.46 6.72
N THR A 178 26.23 -2.03 6.81
CA THR A 178 27.13 -2.46 7.88
C THR A 178 26.76 -1.75 9.19
N LYS A 179 27.28 -2.23 10.30
CA LYS A 179 27.06 -1.61 11.61
C LYS A 179 27.61 -0.19 11.68
N GLU A 180 28.81 0.00 11.12
CA GLU A 180 29.50 1.27 11.05
C GLU A 180 28.72 2.30 10.25
N GLU A 181 28.27 1.95 9.04
CA GLU A 181 27.44 2.82 8.18
C GLU A 181 26.10 3.18 8.84
N ALA A 182 25.48 2.22 9.51
CA ALA A 182 24.22 2.47 10.22
C ALA A 182 24.42 3.44 11.40
N GLN A 183 25.57 3.35 12.10
CA GLN A 183 25.91 4.26 13.18
C GLN A 183 26.26 5.66 12.65
N GLU A 184 27.07 5.77 11.61
CA GLU A 184 27.39 7.04 10.95
C GLU A 184 26.12 7.77 10.46
N TYR A 185 25.20 7.02 9.82
CA TYR A 185 23.92 7.58 9.39
C TYR A 185 23.08 8.09 10.56
N ARG A 186 23.00 7.31 11.65
CA ARG A 186 22.31 7.70 12.88
C ARG A 186 22.88 8.98 13.48
N ASP A 187 24.20 9.09 13.54
CA ASP A 187 24.88 10.25 14.10
C ASP A 187 24.70 11.49 13.21
N PHE A 188 24.69 11.30 11.88
CA PHE A 188 24.43 12.35 10.91
C PHE A 188 22.99 12.89 10.99
N VAL A 189 21.98 12.00 11.09
CA VAL A 189 20.56 12.39 11.18
C VAL A 189 20.20 12.99 12.53
N GLY A 190 21.05 12.81 13.55
CA GLY A 190 20.83 13.38 14.89
C GLY A 190 19.58 12.79 15.55
N TYR A 191 19.54 11.49 15.74
CA TYR A 191 18.45 10.83 16.44
C TYR A 191 18.28 11.39 17.85
N ARG A 192 17.21 12.18 18.06
CA ARG A 192 16.77 12.63 19.38
C ARG A 192 15.71 11.67 19.93
#